data_863c78a121dbc518d2ab0704bb6710c0
#
_entry.id   863c78a121dbc518d2ab0704bb6710c0
#
_cell.length_a   1.000
_cell.length_b   1.000
_cell.length_c   1.000
_cell.angle_alpha   90.00
_cell.angle_beta   90.00
_cell.angle_gamma   90.00
#
_symmetry.space_group_name_H-M   'P 1'
#
loop_
_entity.id
_entity.type
_entity.pdbx_description
1 polymer ?
#
loop_
_entity_poly.entity_id
_entity_poly.type
_entity_poly.pdbx_seq_one_letter_code
_entity_poly.pdbx_strand_id
1 'polypeptide(L)'
;KAWQQDVLIMKLNEQIRGWTNYHQSVCASDAFAHLDYVLYELLWRWAKRRHPKKNKWWISTRYWHRVGNRNWVFSTENKELIRVDSTAIVRHTKIKATANPFLDEAYFQKRKFDKGMHRLTGKFKMIWKNQNGLCYHCGMPMDVTEEREIFYLAPKAKAGMEDVRNMRYVHCTCQRIYAENRLKK
;
A
#
# COMPACT_ATOMS: atom_id res chain seq x y z
N LYS A 1 3.87 18.28 -22.82
CA LYS A 1 4.03 17.63 -24.14
C LYS A 1 5.25 16.70 -24.24
N ALA A 2 6.33 16.96 -23.47
CA ALA A 2 7.63 16.33 -23.65
C ALA A 2 7.77 14.90 -23.09
N TRP A 3 6.95 14.50 -22.12
CA TRP A 3 7.14 13.20 -21.45
C TRP A 3 6.71 12.03 -22.33
N GLN A 4 7.53 10.99 -22.35
CA GLN A 4 7.17 9.68 -22.89
C GLN A 4 6.07 9.05 -22.02
N GLN A 5 5.30 8.12 -22.59
CA GLN A 5 4.16 7.49 -21.92
C GLN A 5 4.57 6.80 -20.62
N ASP A 6 5.70 6.08 -20.61
CA ASP A 6 6.20 5.37 -19.42
C ASP A 6 6.52 6.30 -18.25
N VAL A 7 7.16 7.44 -18.57
CA VAL A 7 7.49 8.46 -17.56
C VAL A 7 6.22 9.11 -17.02
N LEU A 8 5.24 9.37 -17.89
CA LEU A 8 3.95 9.92 -17.49
C LEU A 8 3.20 8.96 -16.56
N ILE A 9 3.11 7.67 -16.92
CA ILE A 9 2.48 6.65 -16.07
C ILE A 9 3.17 6.56 -14.71
N MET A 10 4.50 6.52 -14.69
CA MET A 10 5.26 6.45 -13.44
C MET A 10 4.93 7.62 -12.51
N LYS A 11 5.01 8.85 -13.04
CA LYS A 11 4.73 10.06 -12.27
C LYS A 11 3.28 10.15 -11.78
N LEU A 12 2.33 9.78 -12.62
CA LEU A 12 0.93 9.73 -12.23
C LEU A 12 0.68 8.66 -11.15
N ASN A 13 1.28 7.49 -11.27
CA ASN A 13 1.13 6.42 -10.28
C ASN A 13 1.68 6.81 -8.91
N GLU A 14 2.80 7.54 -8.86
CA GLU A 14 3.34 8.09 -7.60
C GLU A 14 2.32 9.04 -6.93
N GLN A 15 1.76 9.98 -7.71
CA GLN A 15 0.77 10.94 -7.24
C GLN A 15 -0.55 10.27 -6.83
N ILE A 16 -1.05 9.34 -7.63
CA ILE A 16 -2.28 8.59 -7.34
C ILE A 16 -2.13 7.84 -6.02
N ARG A 17 -1.04 7.08 -5.82
CA ARG A 17 -0.79 6.36 -4.58
C ARG A 17 -0.73 7.28 -3.37
N GLY A 18 0.01 8.39 -3.47
CA GLY A 18 0.10 9.36 -2.37
C GLY A 18 -1.27 9.95 -2.02
N TRP A 19 -2.01 10.39 -3.02
CA TRP A 19 -3.32 11.02 -2.83
C TRP A 19 -4.37 10.02 -2.31
N THR A 20 -4.46 8.83 -2.89
CA THR A 20 -5.42 7.81 -2.45
C THR A 20 -5.11 7.29 -1.04
N ASN A 21 -3.84 7.10 -0.70
CA ASN A 21 -3.44 6.71 0.66
C ASN A 21 -3.82 7.76 1.71
N TYR A 22 -3.71 9.04 1.36
CA TYR A 22 -4.14 10.13 2.25
C TYR A 22 -5.66 10.12 2.46
N HIS A 23 -6.43 9.96 1.39
CA HIS A 23 -7.89 10.06 1.43
C HIS A 23 -8.63 8.74 1.72
N GLN A 24 -7.95 7.59 1.78
CA GLN A 24 -8.60 6.29 2.03
C GLN A 24 -9.31 6.16 3.38
N SER A 25 -9.03 7.05 4.32
CA SER A 25 -9.64 7.03 5.66
C SER A 25 -11.02 7.69 5.74
N VAL A 26 -11.44 8.37 4.69
CA VAL A 26 -12.73 9.08 4.59
C VAL A 26 -13.62 8.45 3.51
N CYS A 27 -14.88 8.90 3.41
CA CYS A 27 -15.80 8.44 2.34
C CYS A 27 -15.45 9.08 1.00
N ALA A 28 -14.38 8.62 0.36
CA ALA A 28 -13.84 9.19 -0.86
C ALA A 28 -14.14 8.40 -2.14
N SER A 29 -15.00 7.37 -2.09
CA SER A 29 -15.28 6.49 -3.25
C SER A 29 -15.72 7.25 -4.49
N ASP A 30 -16.65 8.19 -4.33
CA ASP A 30 -17.16 8.99 -5.46
C ASP A 30 -16.08 9.93 -6.01
N ALA A 31 -15.27 10.51 -5.11
CA ALA A 31 -14.13 11.33 -5.52
C ALA A 31 -13.07 10.51 -6.26
N PHE A 32 -12.83 9.26 -5.86
CA PHE A 32 -11.92 8.35 -6.55
C PHE A 32 -12.41 8.00 -7.95
N ALA A 33 -13.69 7.64 -8.09
CA ALA A 33 -14.30 7.36 -9.38
C ALA A 33 -14.31 8.59 -10.29
N HIS A 34 -14.62 9.77 -9.74
CA HIS A 34 -14.57 11.03 -10.49
C HIS A 34 -13.15 11.36 -10.96
N LEU A 35 -12.14 11.14 -10.13
CA LEU A 35 -10.74 11.36 -10.51
C LEU A 35 -10.29 10.41 -11.62
N ASP A 36 -10.71 9.14 -11.63
CA ASP A 36 -10.45 8.22 -12.73
C ASP A 36 -11.03 8.73 -14.05
N TYR A 37 -12.25 9.26 -14.01
CA TYR A 37 -12.88 9.87 -15.19
C TYR A 37 -12.10 11.11 -15.68
N VAL A 38 -11.74 12.02 -14.78
CA VAL A 38 -10.96 13.22 -15.13
C VAL A 38 -9.58 12.85 -15.69
N LEU A 39 -8.91 11.86 -15.12
CA LEU A 39 -7.64 11.36 -15.62
C LEU A 39 -7.78 10.79 -17.03
N TYR A 40 -8.82 10.01 -17.29
CA TYR A 40 -9.10 9.50 -18.63
C TYR A 40 -9.25 10.64 -19.64
N GLU A 41 -10.04 11.67 -19.34
CA GLU A 41 -10.25 12.84 -20.18
C GLU A 41 -8.95 13.62 -20.46
N LEU A 42 -8.12 13.80 -19.43
CA LEU A 42 -6.83 14.49 -19.55
C LEU A 42 -5.84 13.71 -20.40
N LEU A 43 -5.76 12.40 -20.21
CA LEU A 43 -4.88 11.51 -20.98
C LEU A 43 -5.33 11.42 -22.44
N TRP A 44 -6.65 11.39 -22.67
CA TRP A 44 -7.20 11.44 -24.02
C TRP A 44 -6.83 12.73 -24.74
N ARG A 45 -6.99 13.88 -24.08
CA ARG A 45 -6.58 15.18 -24.62
C ARG A 45 -5.05 15.26 -24.84
N TRP A 46 -4.26 14.66 -23.94
CA TRP A 46 -2.81 14.57 -24.10
C TRP A 46 -2.44 13.74 -25.34
N ALA A 47 -3.01 12.57 -25.54
CA ALA A 47 -2.76 11.69 -26.67
C ALA A 47 -3.17 12.34 -28.00
N LYS A 48 -4.35 12.98 -28.02
CA LYS A 48 -4.85 13.70 -29.22
C LYS A 48 -3.94 14.88 -29.62
N ARG A 49 -3.45 15.66 -28.64
CA ARG A 49 -2.48 16.74 -28.92
C ARG A 49 -1.13 16.25 -29.41
N ARG A 50 -0.77 15.04 -29.07
CA ARG A 50 0.48 14.40 -29.52
C ARG A 50 0.37 13.89 -30.96
N HIS A 51 -0.83 13.46 -31.36
CA HIS A 51 -1.13 12.89 -32.67
C HIS A 51 -2.34 13.57 -33.32
N PRO A 52 -2.26 14.85 -33.71
CA PRO A 52 -3.41 15.62 -34.18
C PRO A 52 -4.01 15.09 -35.48
N LYS A 53 -3.20 14.43 -36.33
CA LYS A 53 -3.60 13.87 -37.63
C LYS A 53 -4.14 12.44 -37.54
N LYS A 54 -4.12 11.81 -36.37
CA LYS A 54 -4.58 10.42 -36.17
C LYS A 54 -6.04 10.38 -35.70
N ASN A 55 -6.78 9.37 -36.18
CA ASN A 55 -8.16 9.16 -35.77
C ASN A 55 -8.27 8.58 -34.33
N LYS A 56 -9.48 8.56 -33.80
CA LYS A 56 -9.75 8.09 -32.44
C LYS A 56 -9.36 6.62 -32.24
N TRP A 57 -9.64 5.77 -33.24
CA TRP A 57 -9.34 4.34 -33.17
C TRP A 57 -7.85 4.09 -33.04
N TRP A 58 -7.03 4.75 -33.87
CA TRP A 58 -5.58 4.62 -33.79
C TRP A 58 -5.03 5.06 -32.43
N ILE A 59 -5.54 6.20 -31.88
CA ILE A 59 -5.13 6.71 -30.58
C ILE A 59 -5.48 5.70 -29.48
N SER A 60 -6.69 5.16 -29.49
CA SER A 60 -7.12 4.18 -28.49
C SER A 60 -6.26 2.91 -28.52
N THR A 61 -6.05 2.34 -29.71
CA THR A 61 -5.24 1.14 -29.90
C THR A 61 -3.78 1.36 -29.50
N ARG A 62 -3.26 2.58 -29.66
CA ARG A 62 -1.87 2.92 -29.32
C ARG A 62 -1.62 3.09 -27.82
N TYR A 63 -2.59 3.61 -27.08
CA TYR A 63 -2.38 4.06 -25.69
C TYR A 63 -3.18 3.30 -24.65
N TRP A 64 -4.27 2.66 -25.03
CA TRP A 64 -5.12 1.88 -24.14
C TRP A 64 -5.13 0.41 -24.54
N HIS A 65 -4.75 -0.44 -23.62
CA HIS A 65 -4.66 -1.88 -23.87
C HIS A 65 -5.51 -2.66 -22.87
N ARG A 66 -5.72 -3.93 -23.16
CA ARG A 66 -6.28 -4.87 -22.20
C ARG A 66 -5.15 -5.36 -21.28
N VAL A 67 -5.35 -5.25 -19.97
CA VAL A 67 -4.42 -5.76 -18.96
C VAL A 67 -5.19 -6.69 -18.02
N GLY A 68 -4.92 -7.97 -18.09
CA GLY A 68 -5.68 -9.01 -17.38
C GLY A 68 -7.18 -8.98 -17.73
N ASN A 69 -8.02 -8.80 -16.73
CA ASN A 69 -9.49 -8.72 -16.89
C ASN A 69 -10.00 -7.30 -17.17
N ARG A 70 -9.11 -6.30 -17.25
CA ARG A 70 -9.48 -4.89 -17.46
C ARG A 70 -9.27 -4.50 -18.91
N ASN A 71 -10.31 -3.95 -19.53
CA ASN A 71 -10.22 -3.30 -20.82
C ASN A 71 -9.92 -1.81 -20.63
N TRP A 72 -9.33 -1.16 -21.64
CA TRP A 72 -9.10 0.27 -21.66
C TRP A 72 -8.20 0.80 -20.54
N VAL A 73 -7.11 0.10 -20.26
CA VAL A 73 -6.06 0.56 -19.33
C VAL A 73 -5.04 1.38 -20.12
N PHE A 74 -4.77 2.61 -19.67
CA PHE A 74 -3.68 3.42 -20.22
C PHE A 74 -2.36 2.79 -19.80
N SER A 75 -1.69 2.11 -20.74
CA SER A 75 -0.54 1.25 -20.45
C SER A 75 0.43 1.17 -21.61
N THR A 76 1.64 0.77 -21.28
CA THR A 76 2.69 0.32 -22.19
C THR A 76 2.98 -1.16 -21.93
N GLU A 77 3.91 -1.77 -22.65
CA GLU A 77 4.34 -3.15 -22.42
C GLU A 77 4.83 -3.38 -20.98
N ASN A 78 5.45 -2.38 -20.36
CA ASN A 78 6.12 -2.51 -19.07
C ASN A 78 5.38 -1.83 -17.91
N LYS A 79 4.43 -0.93 -18.17
CA LYS A 79 3.79 -0.10 -17.15
C LYS A 79 2.32 0.12 -17.42
N GLU A 80 1.53 0.08 -16.35
CA GLU A 80 0.09 0.38 -16.40
C GLU A 80 -0.27 1.52 -15.45
N LEU A 81 -1.28 2.31 -15.82
CA LEU A 81 -1.85 3.32 -14.94
C LEU A 81 -2.74 2.64 -13.90
N ILE A 82 -2.51 2.99 -12.64
CA ILE A 82 -3.30 2.49 -11.51
C ILE A 82 -4.65 3.19 -11.53
N ARG A 83 -5.72 2.42 -11.30
CA ARG A 83 -7.05 2.99 -11.05
C ARG A 83 -7.11 3.58 -9.65
N VAL A 84 -7.63 4.79 -9.56
CA VAL A 84 -7.82 5.49 -8.29
C VAL A 84 -8.84 4.76 -7.42
N ASP A 85 -9.95 4.33 -8.01
CA ASP A 85 -11.05 3.63 -7.33
C ASP A 85 -10.69 2.21 -6.86
N SER A 86 -9.56 1.64 -7.30
CA SER A 86 -9.06 0.36 -6.80
C SER A 86 -8.52 0.43 -5.37
N THR A 87 -8.31 1.64 -4.84
CA THR A 87 -7.85 1.83 -3.47
C THR A 87 -9.00 1.60 -2.48
N ALA A 88 -8.85 0.58 -1.63
CA ALA A 88 -9.86 0.25 -0.63
C ALA A 88 -10.01 1.39 0.40
N ILE A 89 -11.25 1.77 0.67
CA ILE A 89 -11.57 2.75 1.71
C ILE A 89 -11.46 2.06 3.08
N VAL A 90 -10.55 2.54 3.92
CA VAL A 90 -10.33 2.06 5.28
C VAL A 90 -10.75 3.16 6.24
N ARG A 91 -12.01 3.14 6.66
CA ARG A 91 -12.57 4.17 7.56
C ARG A 91 -11.83 4.21 8.89
N HIS A 92 -11.55 5.40 9.37
CA HIS A 92 -11.04 5.60 10.71
C HIS A 92 -12.12 5.28 11.74
N THR A 93 -11.89 4.24 12.55
CA THR A 93 -12.81 3.87 13.62
C THR A 93 -12.72 4.89 14.75
N LYS A 94 -13.82 5.56 15.10
CA LYS A 94 -13.85 6.53 16.21
C LYS A 94 -13.51 5.83 17.53
N ILE A 95 -12.82 6.55 18.41
CA ILE A 95 -12.61 6.13 19.80
C ILE A 95 -13.93 6.30 20.56
N LYS A 96 -14.28 5.34 21.41
CA LYS A 96 -15.43 5.47 22.30
C LYS A 96 -15.21 6.67 23.22
N ALA A 97 -16.22 7.54 23.36
CA ALA A 97 -16.11 8.76 24.19
C ALA A 97 -15.78 8.44 25.66
N THR A 98 -16.20 7.27 26.15
CA THR A 98 -15.95 6.78 27.51
C THR A 98 -14.60 6.08 27.68
N ALA A 99 -13.83 5.84 26.60
CA ALA A 99 -12.57 5.12 26.70
C ALA A 99 -11.44 6.02 27.18
N ASN A 100 -10.76 5.57 28.24
CA ASN A 100 -9.61 6.25 28.82
C ASN A 100 -8.31 5.53 28.39
N PRO A 101 -7.35 6.24 27.73
CA PRO A 101 -6.10 5.63 27.27
C PRO A 101 -5.24 5.00 28.38
N PHE A 102 -5.39 5.45 29.61
CA PHE A 102 -4.62 4.99 30.78
C PHE A 102 -5.29 3.83 31.54
N LEU A 103 -6.62 3.68 31.39
CA LEU A 103 -7.38 2.66 32.12
C LEU A 103 -7.82 1.49 31.22
N ASP A 104 -8.10 1.77 29.93
CA ASP A 104 -8.67 0.80 28.99
C ASP A 104 -7.60 0.25 28.03
N GLU A 105 -6.48 -0.21 28.57
CA GLU A 105 -5.33 -0.68 27.78
C GLU A 105 -5.75 -1.77 26.77
N ALA A 106 -6.53 -2.75 27.19
CA ALA A 106 -7.00 -3.85 26.34
C ALA A 106 -7.82 -3.34 25.13
N TYR A 107 -8.64 -2.30 25.31
CA TYR A 107 -9.39 -1.68 24.23
C TYR A 107 -8.47 -1.04 23.20
N PHE A 108 -7.44 -0.31 23.64
CA PHE A 108 -6.50 0.35 22.74
C PHE A 108 -5.55 -0.63 22.06
N GLN A 109 -5.12 -1.70 22.73
CA GLN A 109 -4.35 -2.78 22.13
C GLN A 109 -5.15 -3.49 21.02
N LYS A 110 -6.41 -3.82 21.28
CA LYS A 110 -7.30 -4.39 20.26
C LYS A 110 -7.44 -3.46 19.05
N ARG A 111 -7.57 -2.15 19.25
CA ARG A 111 -7.64 -1.18 18.15
C ARG A 111 -6.37 -1.15 17.31
N LYS A 112 -5.18 -1.20 17.94
CA LYS A 112 -3.90 -1.29 17.23
C LYS A 112 -3.82 -2.59 16.40
N PHE A 113 -4.24 -3.70 16.98
CA PHE A 113 -4.30 -4.99 16.28
C PHE A 113 -5.24 -4.94 15.07
N ASP A 114 -6.49 -4.48 15.24
CA ASP A 114 -7.49 -4.38 14.18
C ASP A 114 -7.02 -3.47 13.04
N LYS A 115 -6.36 -2.36 13.36
CA LYS A 115 -5.75 -1.44 12.38
C LYS A 115 -4.71 -2.16 11.51
N GLY A 116 -3.88 -3.01 12.11
CA GLY A 116 -2.92 -3.85 11.39
C GLY A 116 -3.61 -4.87 10.50
N MET A 117 -4.66 -5.52 11.00
CA MET A 117 -5.45 -6.49 10.24
C MET A 117 -6.13 -5.88 8.99
N HIS A 118 -6.46 -4.59 9.03
CA HIS A 118 -7.05 -3.88 7.89
C HIS A 118 -6.00 -3.38 6.89
N ARG A 119 -4.83 -2.92 7.35
CA ARG A 119 -3.80 -2.31 6.51
C ARG A 119 -2.83 -3.29 5.88
N LEU A 120 -2.61 -4.44 6.51
CA LEU A 120 -1.69 -5.44 6.02
C LEU A 120 -2.40 -6.45 5.11
N THR A 121 -1.67 -6.96 4.13
CA THR A 121 -2.16 -7.96 3.17
C THR A 121 -1.20 -9.15 3.07
N GLY A 122 -1.70 -10.27 2.54
CA GLY A 122 -0.90 -11.46 2.25
C GLY A 122 -0.10 -11.98 3.47
N LYS A 123 1.15 -12.36 3.24
CA LYS A 123 2.07 -12.89 4.27
C LYS A 123 2.25 -11.94 5.46
N PHE A 124 2.27 -10.64 5.22
CA PHE A 124 2.44 -9.64 6.26
C PHE A 124 1.27 -9.60 7.24
N LYS A 125 0.05 -9.79 6.74
CA LYS A 125 -1.14 -9.92 7.58
C LYS A 125 -1.10 -11.20 8.44
N MET A 126 -0.59 -12.29 7.88
CA MET A 126 -0.44 -13.56 8.61
C MET A 126 0.57 -13.42 9.75
N ILE A 127 1.73 -12.78 9.51
CA ILE A 127 2.72 -12.52 10.57
C ILE A 127 2.09 -11.70 11.70
N TRP A 128 1.39 -10.62 11.35
CA TRP A 128 0.71 -9.76 12.31
C TRP A 128 -0.30 -10.52 13.16
N LYS A 129 -1.14 -11.36 12.51
CA LYS A 129 -2.12 -12.19 13.18
C LYS A 129 -1.47 -13.20 14.14
N ASN A 130 -0.42 -13.89 13.67
CA ASN A 130 0.28 -14.91 14.48
C ASN A 130 0.96 -14.34 15.70
N GLN A 131 1.35 -13.07 15.69
CA GLN A 131 1.99 -12.38 16.81
C GLN A 131 1.00 -11.54 17.63
N ASN A 132 -0.31 -11.55 17.29
CA ASN A 132 -1.32 -10.68 17.93
C ASN A 132 -0.94 -9.19 17.94
N GLY A 133 -0.19 -8.73 16.93
CA GLY A 133 0.29 -7.35 16.82
C GLY A 133 1.37 -6.98 17.84
N LEU A 134 2.05 -7.96 18.46
CA LEU A 134 3.10 -7.75 19.44
C LEU A 134 4.49 -7.88 18.80
N CYS A 135 5.45 -7.14 19.33
CA CYS A 135 6.85 -7.25 18.93
C CYS A 135 7.44 -8.57 19.42
N TYR A 136 8.15 -9.30 18.56
CA TYR A 136 8.76 -10.59 18.91
C TYR A 136 9.85 -10.48 20.00
N HIS A 137 10.59 -9.36 20.05
CA HIS A 137 11.68 -9.20 21.02
C HIS A 137 11.22 -8.70 22.38
N CYS A 138 10.35 -7.69 22.43
CA CYS A 138 9.95 -7.07 23.71
C CYS A 138 8.54 -7.41 24.17
N GLY A 139 7.73 -8.09 23.34
CA GLY A 139 6.35 -8.43 23.68
C GLY A 139 5.38 -7.23 23.72
N MET A 140 5.87 -6.01 23.51
CA MET A 140 5.02 -4.81 23.55
C MET A 140 4.17 -4.67 22.28
N PRO A 141 2.97 -4.06 22.38
CA PRO A 141 2.10 -3.79 21.24
C PRO A 141 2.78 -2.88 20.21
N MET A 142 2.62 -3.21 18.94
CA MET A 142 3.13 -2.43 17.81
C MET A 142 2.00 -1.65 17.15
N ASP A 143 2.30 -0.47 16.61
CA ASP A 143 1.39 0.23 15.69
C ASP A 143 1.83 -0.04 14.24
N VAL A 144 0.87 -0.42 13.41
CA VAL A 144 1.11 -0.69 11.98
C VAL A 144 1.58 0.55 11.21
N THR A 145 1.44 1.75 11.76
CA THR A 145 1.92 3.01 11.19
C THR A 145 3.34 3.38 11.60
N GLU A 146 3.88 2.73 12.65
CA GLU A 146 5.26 2.92 13.07
C GLU A 146 6.21 2.07 12.21
N GLU A 147 7.46 2.49 12.16
CA GLU A 147 8.52 1.75 11.49
C GLU A 147 8.74 0.40 12.20
N ARG A 148 8.77 -0.65 11.42
CA ARG A 148 8.97 -2.02 11.89
C ARG A 148 9.84 -2.79 10.91
N GLU A 149 10.55 -3.76 11.42
CA GLU A 149 11.41 -4.63 10.62
C GLU A 149 10.93 -6.08 10.68
N ILE A 150 11.39 -6.87 9.72
CA ILE A 150 11.16 -8.30 9.70
C ILE A 150 12.42 -9.00 10.19
N PHE A 151 12.28 -9.65 11.33
CA PHE A 151 13.29 -10.53 11.90
C PHE A 151 13.09 -11.95 11.38
N TYR A 152 14.18 -12.60 10.99
CA TYR A 152 14.19 -13.99 10.56
C TYR A 152 14.76 -14.86 11.66
N LEU A 153 14.00 -15.89 12.08
CA LEU A 153 14.42 -16.84 13.13
C LEU A 153 15.64 -17.65 12.71
N ALA A 154 15.63 -18.12 11.46
CA ALA A 154 16.78 -18.76 10.83
C ALA A 154 17.33 -17.89 9.69
N PRO A 155 18.66 -17.95 9.44
CA PRO A 155 19.25 -17.20 8.34
C PRO A 155 18.56 -17.50 7.01
N LYS A 156 18.39 -16.46 6.18
CA LYS A 156 17.73 -16.55 4.87
C LYS A 156 18.24 -17.69 3.99
N ALA A 157 19.53 -18.01 4.07
CA ALA A 157 20.16 -19.08 3.29
C ALA A 157 19.72 -20.51 3.67
N LYS A 158 19.20 -20.73 4.89
CA LYS A 158 18.90 -22.07 5.43
C LYS A 158 17.40 -22.43 5.46
N ALA A 159 16.48 -21.46 5.39
CA ALA A 159 15.07 -21.70 5.69
C ALA A 159 14.08 -21.22 4.61
N GLY A 160 14.50 -21.03 3.37
CA GLY A 160 13.62 -20.50 2.34
C GLY A 160 13.17 -19.04 2.65
N MET A 161 13.53 -18.10 1.83
CA MET A 161 13.48 -16.65 2.12
C MET A 161 12.09 -16.06 2.46
N GLU A 162 11.00 -16.79 2.23
CA GLU A 162 9.64 -16.22 2.27
C GLU A 162 8.63 -17.02 3.10
N ASP A 163 9.08 -17.97 3.90
CA ASP A 163 8.18 -18.70 4.79
C ASP A 163 7.75 -17.81 5.96
N VAL A 164 6.44 -17.59 6.06
CA VAL A 164 5.80 -16.84 7.18
C VAL A 164 6.20 -17.41 8.56
N ARG A 165 6.48 -18.71 8.63
CA ARG A 165 6.93 -19.38 9.87
C ARG A 165 8.26 -18.87 10.34
N ASN A 166 9.13 -18.45 9.41
CA ASN A 166 10.47 -17.93 9.70
C ASN A 166 10.50 -16.41 9.95
N MET A 167 9.40 -15.71 9.71
CA MET A 167 9.32 -14.24 9.73
C MET A 167 8.63 -13.75 11.00
N ARG A 168 9.19 -12.71 11.63
CA ARG A 168 8.61 -12.04 12.80
C ARG A 168 8.70 -10.53 12.63
N TYR A 169 7.69 -9.82 13.12
CA TYR A 169 7.76 -8.35 13.24
C TYR A 169 8.46 -7.96 14.54
N VAL A 170 9.32 -6.97 14.44
CA VAL A 170 10.01 -6.34 15.55
C VAL A 170 10.01 -4.82 15.40
N HIS A 171 10.08 -4.08 16.49
CA HIS A 171 10.36 -2.65 16.43
C HIS A 171 11.78 -2.43 15.89
N CYS A 172 12.01 -1.38 15.13
CA CYS A 172 13.35 -1.04 14.61
C CYS A 172 14.36 -0.84 15.74
N THR A 173 13.94 -0.26 16.85
CA THR A 173 14.77 -0.10 18.06
C THR A 173 15.14 -1.46 18.68
N CYS A 174 14.20 -2.39 18.79
CA CYS A 174 14.44 -3.74 19.33
C CYS A 174 15.39 -4.52 18.43
N GLN A 175 15.30 -4.38 17.11
CA GLN A 175 16.19 -5.01 16.15
C GLN A 175 17.63 -4.49 16.31
N ARG A 176 17.82 -3.18 16.48
CA ARG A 176 19.14 -2.58 16.74
C ARG A 176 19.76 -3.11 18.03
N ILE A 177 19.03 -3.08 19.13
CA ILE A 177 19.51 -3.59 20.44
C ILE A 177 19.90 -5.07 20.32
N TYR A 178 19.10 -5.87 19.63
CA TYR A 178 19.41 -7.28 19.41
C TYR A 178 20.70 -7.48 18.60
N ALA A 179 20.91 -6.69 17.52
CA ALA A 179 22.11 -6.75 16.71
C ALA A 179 23.37 -6.33 17.50
N GLU A 180 23.30 -5.26 18.28
CA GLU A 180 24.39 -4.79 19.14
C GLU A 180 24.79 -5.83 20.20
N ASN A 181 23.81 -6.49 20.82
CA ASN A 181 24.07 -7.53 21.83
C ASN A 181 24.69 -8.81 21.21
N ARG A 182 24.47 -9.05 19.91
CA ARG A 182 25.13 -10.16 19.19
C ARG A 182 26.60 -9.87 18.84
N LEU A 183 26.93 -8.61 18.63
CA LEU A 183 28.31 -8.19 18.32
C LEU A 183 29.22 -8.16 19.56
N LYS A 184 28.63 -8.15 20.78
CA LYS A 184 29.36 -8.14 22.07
C LYS A 184 29.62 -9.56 22.63
N LYS A 185 29.11 -10.58 21.98
CA LYS A 185 29.35 -12.00 22.26
C LYS A 185 30.31 -12.64 21.25
#